data_2192e5183fe0ab5eab95313afca1dc1b
#
_entry.id   2192e5183fe0ab5eab95313afca1dc1b
#
_cell.length_a   1.000
_cell.length_b   1.000
_cell.length_c   1.000
_cell.angle_alpha   90.00
_cell.angle_beta   90.00
_cell.angle_gamma   90.00
#
_symmetry.space_group_name_H-M   'P 1'
#
loop_
_entity.id
_entity.type
_entity.pdbx_description
1 polymer ?
#
loop_
_entity_poly.entity_id
_entity_poly.type
_entity_poly.pdbx_seq_one_letter_code
_entity_poly.pdbx_strand_id
1 'polypeptide(L)'
;MADNKENKIEDYKKLLLKMFGKDSDVLVDDPEKIHIEKFSTGSYLLDRDLKGGYPKGTLIELFGGNSSGKTSSCVHAVAEHQKKYPNETILWVDLEKVFD
;
A
#
# COMPACT_ATOMS: atom_id res chain seq x y z
N MET A 1 -2.52 -9.22 -34.27
CA MET A 1 -2.17 -8.01 -33.49
C MET A 1 -2.06 -8.28 -32.00
N ALA A 2 -2.91 -9.11 -31.42
CA ALA A 2 -2.77 -9.53 -30.00
C ALA A 2 -1.45 -10.30 -29.77
N ASP A 3 -1.04 -11.11 -30.71
CA ASP A 3 0.18 -11.95 -30.62
C ASP A 3 1.46 -11.12 -30.51
N ASN A 4 1.51 -9.93 -31.13
CA ASN A 4 2.70 -9.06 -31.08
C ASN A 4 2.89 -8.41 -29.72
N LYS A 5 1.79 -8.11 -29.01
CA LYS A 5 1.85 -7.54 -27.65
C LYS A 5 2.28 -8.60 -26.64
N GLU A 6 1.78 -9.81 -26.74
CA GLU A 6 2.15 -10.92 -25.87
C GLU A 6 3.62 -11.29 -26.05
N ASN A 7 4.12 -11.32 -27.28
CA ASN A 7 5.52 -11.58 -27.58
C ASN A 7 6.45 -10.51 -27.02
N LYS A 8 6.05 -9.23 -27.11
CA LYS A 8 6.83 -8.13 -26.52
C LYS A 8 6.88 -8.21 -25.00
N ILE A 9 5.77 -8.55 -24.36
CA ILE A 9 5.71 -8.72 -22.90
C ILE A 9 6.64 -9.86 -22.46
N GLU A 10 6.62 -10.98 -23.17
CA GLU A 10 7.51 -12.11 -22.90
C GLU A 10 8.98 -11.73 -23.06
N ASP A 11 9.31 -10.96 -24.10
CA ASP A 11 10.67 -10.48 -24.33
C ASP A 11 11.15 -9.56 -23.19
N TYR A 12 10.30 -8.65 -22.71
CA TYR A 12 10.60 -7.80 -21.56
C TYR A 12 10.80 -8.61 -20.29
N LYS A 13 9.97 -9.64 -20.07
CA LYS A 13 10.11 -10.53 -18.90
C LYS A 13 11.45 -11.25 -18.92
N LYS A 14 11.84 -11.80 -20.06
CA LYS A 14 13.14 -12.46 -20.21
C LYS A 14 14.29 -11.52 -19.95
N LEU A 15 14.20 -10.29 -20.45
CA LEU A 15 15.23 -9.27 -20.24
C LEU A 15 15.36 -8.91 -18.76
N LEU A 16 14.23 -8.71 -18.07
CA LEU A 16 14.21 -8.38 -16.65
C LEU A 16 14.76 -9.52 -15.79
N LEU A 17 14.39 -10.76 -16.11
CA LEU A 17 14.93 -11.94 -15.41
C LEU A 17 16.44 -12.06 -15.61
N LYS A 18 16.94 -11.71 -16.79
CA LYS A 18 18.38 -11.73 -17.09
C LYS A 18 19.12 -10.64 -16.31
N MET A 19 18.51 -9.44 -16.16
CA MET A 19 19.13 -8.30 -15.47
C MET A 19 19.11 -8.45 -13.96
N PHE A 20 18.04 -8.96 -13.37
CA PHE A 20 17.81 -8.99 -11.93
C PHE A 20 17.85 -10.38 -11.30
N GLY A 21 18.00 -11.44 -12.12
CA GLY A 21 18.07 -12.82 -11.66
C GLY A 21 16.69 -13.48 -11.53
N LYS A 22 16.70 -14.82 -11.42
CA LYS A 22 15.48 -15.61 -11.37
C LYS A 22 14.68 -15.45 -10.06
N ASP A 23 15.35 -15.04 -8.99
CA ASP A 23 14.75 -14.89 -7.68
C ASP A 23 14.28 -13.45 -7.41
N SER A 24 14.31 -12.58 -8.42
CA SER A 24 13.87 -11.20 -8.25
C SER A 24 12.34 -11.13 -8.32
N ASP A 25 11.73 -10.47 -7.34
CA ASP A 25 10.29 -10.20 -7.28
C ASP A 25 9.88 -9.03 -8.17
N VAL A 26 10.70 -8.66 -9.16
CA VAL A 26 10.45 -7.52 -10.03
C VAL A 26 9.27 -7.76 -10.95
N LEU A 27 9.01 -9.03 -11.33
CA LEU A 27 7.91 -9.40 -12.19
C LEU A 27 6.95 -10.33 -11.45
N VAL A 28 5.70 -9.90 -11.33
CA VAL A 28 4.64 -10.72 -10.79
C VAL A 28 3.66 -11.05 -11.91
N ASP A 29 3.69 -12.29 -12.36
CA ASP A 29 2.81 -12.78 -13.43
C ASP A 29 1.43 -13.19 -12.94
N ASP A 30 1.35 -13.57 -11.69
CA ASP A 30 0.14 -14.12 -11.10
C ASP A 30 -0.38 -13.16 -10.02
N PRO A 31 -1.55 -12.53 -10.22
CA PRO A 31 -2.14 -11.65 -9.21
C PRO A 31 -2.36 -12.34 -7.85
N GLU A 32 -2.52 -13.66 -7.83
CA GLU A 32 -2.66 -14.41 -6.59
C GLU A 32 -1.37 -14.49 -5.79
N LYS A 33 -0.21 -14.30 -6.42
CA LYS A 33 1.09 -14.24 -5.75
C LYS A 33 1.35 -12.89 -5.08
N ILE A 34 0.59 -11.85 -5.47
CA ILE A 34 0.68 -10.54 -4.82
C ILE A 34 -0.21 -10.57 -3.59
N HIS A 35 0.40 -10.85 -2.44
CA HIS A 35 -0.30 -10.74 -1.18
C HIS A 35 0.11 -9.43 -0.51
N ILE A 36 -0.77 -8.42 -0.62
CA ILE A 36 -0.56 -7.13 0.05
C ILE A 36 -1.38 -7.16 1.34
N GLU A 37 -0.68 -7.15 2.46
CA GLU A 37 -1.30 -7.06 3.76
C GLU A 37 -1.86 -5.66 3.98
N LYS A 38 -3.09 -5.58 4.47
CA LYS A 38 -3.78 -4.31 4.69
C LYS A 38 -4.28 -4.22 6.13
N PHE A 39 -4.44 -3.00 6.60
CA PHE A 39 -5.06 -2.74 7.90
C PHE A 39 -6.19 -1.73 7.75
N SER A 40 -7.17 -1.80 8.63
CA SER A 40 -8.36 -0.96 8.57
C SER A 40 -8.02 0.53 8.69
N THR A 41 -8.73 1.36 7.96
CA THR A 41 -8.66 2.81 8.08
C THR A 41 -9.42 3.34 9.29
N GLY A 42 -10.25 2.51 9.92
CA GLY A 42 -11.19 2.91 10.96
C GLY A 42 -12.55 3.32 10.42
N SER A 43 -12.72 3.36 9.11
CA SER A 43 -13.99 3.67 8.44
C SER A 43 -14.41 2.48 7.58
N TYR A 44 -15.59 1.94 7.83
CA TYR A 44 -16.12 0.83 7.06
C TYR A 44 -16.26 1.16 5.56
N LEU A 45 -16.74 2.36 5.25
CA LEU A 45 -16.94 2.77 3.85
C LEU A 45 -15.61 2.94 3.12
N LEU A 46 -14.62 3.52 3.78
CA LEU A 46 -13.30 3.69 3.19
C LEU A 46 -12.58 2.36 3.03
N ASP A 47 -12.71 1.47 4.00
CA ASP A 47 -12.14 0.12 3.90
C ASP A 47 -12.75 -0.64 2.71
N ARG A 48 -14.06 -0.50 2.50
CA ARG A 48 -14.72 -1.11 1.36
C ARG A 48 -14.17 -0.57 0.04
N ASP A 49 -14.02 0.75 -0.07
CA ASP A 49 -13.54 1.39 -1.30
C ASP A 49 -12.08 1.06 -1.56
N LEU A 50 -11.27 0.92 -0.52
CA LEU A 50 -9.86 0.53 -0.61
C LEU A 50 -9.66 -1.00 -0.62
N LYS A 51 -10.74 -1.77 -0.65
CA LYS A 51 -10.69 -3.25 -0.67
C LYS A 51 -9.91 -3.84 0.50
N GLY A 52 -10.20 -3.36 1.70
CA GLY A 52 -9.63 -3.87 2.94
C GLY A 52 -8.89 -2.88 3.79
N GLY A 53 -8.58 -1.69 3.29
CA GLY A 53 -7.93 -0.64 4.04
C GLY A 53 -6.60 -0.16 3.44
N TYR A 54 -5.76 0.38 4.30
CA TYR A 54 -4.45 0.87 3.87
C TYR A 54 -3.48 -0.29 3.66
N PRO A 55 -2.74 -0.29 2.55
CA PRO A 55 -1.72 -1.33 2.31
C PRO A 55 -0.50 -1.11 3.21
N LYS A 56 -0.04 -2.19 3.84
CA LYS A 56 1.16 -2.19 4.66
C LYS A 56 2.40 -2.08 3.77
N GLY A 57 3.44 -1.40 4.25
CA GLY A 57 4.70 -1.26 3.52
C GLY A 57 4.67 -0.26 2.36
N THR A 58 3.71 0.66 2.35
CA THR A 58 3.59 1.68 1.31
C THR A 58 3.61 3.08 1.89
N LEU A 59 3.85 4.06 1.03
CA LEU A 59 3.69 5.46 1.37
C LEU A 59 2.28 5.90 1.01
N ILE A 60 1.56 6.44 1.99
CA ILE A 60 0.19 6.90 1.82
C ILE A 60 0.15 8.40 2.09
N GLU A 61 -0.38 9.16 1.14
CA GLU A 61 -0.55 10.60 1.27
C GLU A 61 -2.02 10.93 1.45
N LEU A 62 -2.33 11.69 2.51
CA LEU A 62 -3.67 12.24 2.74
C LEU A 62 -3.60 13.75 2.55
N PHE A 63 -4.42 14.26 1.64
CA PHE A 63 -4.46 15.69 1.37
C PHE A 63 -5.90 16.20 1.34
N GLY A 64 -6.06 17.47 1.63
CA GLY A 64 -7.37 18.12 1.68
C GLY A 64 -7.25 19.48 2.32
N GLY A 65 -8.37 20.23 2.31
CA GLY A 65 -8.44 21.55 2.92
C GLY A 65 -8.33 21.50 4.45
N ASN A 66 -8.23 22.66 5.06
CA ASN A 66 -8.22 22.78 6.51
C ASN A 66 -9.51 22.20 7.10
N SER A 67 -9.41 21.54 8.25
CA SER A 67 -10.53 20.91 8.95
C SER A 67 -11.27 19.85 8.16
N SER A 68 -10.57 19.18 7.24
CA SER A 68 -11.14 18.09 6.44
C SER A 68 -11.04 16.71 7.10
N GLY A 69 -10.47 16.62 8.30
CA GLY A 69 -10.34 15.37 9.03
C GLY A 69 -9.08 14.57 8.72
N LYS A 70 -8.06 15.16 8.10
CA LYS A 70 -6.80 14.48 7.76
C LYS A 70 -6.11 13.90 8.99
N THR A 71 -5.90 14.73 10.01
CA THR A 71 -5.24 14.32 11.26
C THR A 71 -6.09 13.27 11.99
N SER A 72 -7.40 13.45 12.04
CA SER A 72 -8.30 12.48 12.65
C SER A 72 -8.24 11.13 11.94
N SER A 73 -8.17 11.14 10.62
CA SER A 73 -8.01 9.89 9.83
C SER A 73 -6.70 9.19 10.17
N CYS A 74 -5.61 9.94 10.32
CA CYS A 74 -4.32 9.38 10.72
C CYS A 74 -4.36 8.76 12.12
N VAL A 75 -5.03 9.41 13.07
CA VAL A 75 -5.20 8.87 14.43
C VAL A 75 -5.97 7.56 14.41
N HIS A 76 -7.05 7.49 13.65
CA HIS A 76 -7.82 6.25 13.49
C HIS A 76 -6.98 5.14 12.85
N ALA A 77 -6.19 5.46 11.83
CA ALA A 77 -5.31 4.51 11.19
C ALA A 77 -4.27 3.95 12.16
N VAL A 78 -3.67 4.81 12.99
CA VAL A 78 -2.72 4.39 14.03
C VAL A 78 -3.40 3.46 15.03
N ALA A 79 -4.60 3.80 15.49
CA ALA A 79 -5.35 2.97 16.43
C ALA A 79 -5.65 1.58 15.86
N GLU A 80 -6.09 1.50 14.61
CA GLU A 80 -6.37 0.24 13.95
C GLU A 80 -5.11 -0.58 13.73
N HIS A 81 -4.00 0.08 13.38
CA HIS A 81 -2.71 -0.59 13.24
C HIS A 81 -2.24 -1.19 14.57
N GLN A 82 -2.39 -0.44 15.67
CA GLN A 82 -2.03 -0.94 17.00
C GLN A 82 -2.84 -2.16 17.42
N LYS A 83 -4.12 -2.20 17.05
CA LYS A 83 -4.97 -3.36 17.32
C LYS A 83 -4.52 -4.59 16.56
N LYS A 84 -4.16 -4.42 15.29
CA LYS A 84 -3.78 -5.54 14.42
C LYS A 84 -2.34 -6.00 14.67
N TYR A 85 -1.45 -5.07 14.99
CA TYR A 85 -0.02 -5.32 15.18
C TYR A 85 0.47 -4.77 16.53
N PRO A 86 0.06 -5.37 17.64
CA PRO A 86 0.34 -4.81 18.98
C PRO A 86 1.83 -4.77 19.34
N ASN A 87 2.66 -5.55 18.66
CA ASN A 87 4.09 -5.62 18.93
C ASN A 87 4.92 -4.69 18.01
N GLU A 88 4.28 -4.01 17.08
CA GLU A 88 4.98 -3.09 16.18
C GLU A 88 5.01 -1.67 16.76
N THR A 89 6.13 -0.97 16.55
CA THR A 89 6.31 0.40 17.01
C THR A 89 5.80 1.38 15.96
N ILE A 90 5.09 2.41 16.42
CA ILE A 90 4.59 3.49 15.57
C ILE A 90 5.33 4.77 15.94
N LEU A 91 5.87 5.45 14.93
CA LEU A 91 6.50 6.74 15.10
C LEU A 91 5.56 7.83 14.57
N TRP A 92 5.22 8.78 15.42
CA TRP A 92 4.43 9.95 15.07
C TRP A 92 5.33 11.17 14.99
N VAL A 93 5.35 11.85 13.86
CA VAL A 93 6.13 13.08 13.66
C VAL A 93 5.15 14.21 13.36
N ASP A 94 5.03 15.16 14.28
CA ASP A 94 4.11 16.29 14.16
C ASP A 94 4.90 17.58 13.98
N LEU A 95 4.99 18.04 12.74
CA LEU A 95 5.70 19.27 12.40
C LEU A 95 4.84 20.52 12.61
N GLU A 96 3.52 20.36 12.64
CA GLU A 96 2.59 21.46 12.82
C GLU A 96 2.29 21.75 14.29
N LYS A 97 2.65 20.84 15.19
CA LYS A 97 2.39 20.90 16.64
C LYS A 97 0.92 21.10 16.98
N VAL A 98 0.04 20.51 16.19
CA VAL A 98 -1.42 20.60 16.33
C VAL A 98 -1.98 19.46 17.18
N PHE A 99 -1.21 18.39 17.34
CA PHE A 99 -1.62 17.21 18.09
C PHE A 99 -1.08 17.28 19.52
N ASP A 100 -1.99 17.27 20.48
CA ASP A 100 -1.67 17.22 21.90
C ASP A 100 -1.74 15.79 22.45
#